data_dff86088bd638b5044d44936e66d1c88
#
_entry.id   dff86088bd638b5044d44936e66d1c88
#
_cell.length_a   1.000
_cell.length_b   1.000
_cell.length_c   1.000
_cell.angle_alpha   90.00
_cell.angle_beta   90.00
_cell.angle_gamma   90.00
#
_symmetry.space_group_name_H-M   'P 1'
#
loop_
_entity.id
_entity.type
_entity.pdbx_description
1 polymer ?
#
loop_
_entity_poly.entity_id
_entity_poly.type
_entity_poly.pdbx_seq_one_letter_code
_entity_poly.pdbx_strand_id
1 'polypeptide(L)'
;SVTDDEAKAFRKSMVELLMTNHPHDCPTCEEGGHCHLQDMTYMSGHSRRRYRFTKRTHYNQELGPFIAHEMNRCIACYRCVRFYKDYAGGEDLGVYGSNNRVYFGRDKDGQFESEFSGNLTEVCPTGVFTDKTHSERYNRKWDMQYAPSICHGCSAGCNISPGERYGELRRIENRYNGEVNRYFLCDRGRFGYGYVNRDDRPTQALERINDKHVKINIDYALDETIKRIKDKKVIGIGSPRASLETNFALKNLVGFDNFSTGLNHQQQALVNKCIEVLSTEGIYNPSMTDIETHDAVFVLGEDITQTSSRVALSVRQAAKNEGLKMAAALQTQPWLAEPVKRIAQDALSPVYVIDVTQTKLEDISKVSVVATPEDITKLGFKVADEIANFADDLAEIRDPQAADASTETDGMQALAQQIAYDLIQADKPLVVSGSSLSSTALIEAAAQITQALTQKRASIKATEQQQVEAHNAKVQAAQAKAANDQPE
;
A
#
# COMPACT_ATOMS: atom_id res chain seq x y z
N SER A 1 -31.12 3.04 24.71
CA SER A 1 -29.74 2.66 25.11
C SER A 1 -29.39 1.28 24.56
N VAL A 2 -28.11 1.01 24.34
CA VAL A 2 -27.65 -0.34 23.93
C VAL A 2 -27.84 -1.39 25.01
N THR A 3 -28.11 -0.97 26.23
CA THR A 3 -28.35 -1.81 27.40
C THR A 3 -29.83 -2.09 27.70
N ASP A 4 -30.74 -1.47 26.96
CA ASP A 4 -32.18 -1.73 27.11
C ASP A 4 -32.54 -3.15 26.74
N ASP A 5 -33.54 -3.71 27.42
CA ASP A 5 -33.95 -5.09 27.22
C ASP A 5 -34.54 -5.30 25.82
N GLU A 6 -35.26 -4.35 25.27
CA GLU A 6 -35.75 -4.37 23.89
C GLU A 6 -34.57 -4.41 22.89
N ALA A 7 -33.54 -3.56 23.09
CA ALA A 7 -32.36 -3.55 22.22
C ALA A 7 -31.56 -4.86 22.32
N LYS A 8 -31.48 -5.47 23.52
CA LYS A 8 -30.87 -6.80 23.70
C LYS A 8 -31.67 -7.87 23.01
N ALA A 9 -33.00 -7.88 23.16
CA ALA A 9 -33.89 -8.85 22.50
C ALA A 9 -33.80 -8.72 20.97
N PHE A 10 -33.76 -7.49 20.44
CA PHE A 10 -33.59 -7.23 19.01
C PHE A 10 -32.26 -7.78 18.48
N ARG A 11 -31.13 -7.44 19.13
CA ARG A 11 -29.81 -7.97 18.75
C ARG A 11 -29.79 -9.49 18.77
N LYS A 12 -30.36 -10.12 19.79
CA LYS A 12 -30.47 -11.59 19.88
C LYS A 12 -31.19 -12.14 18.67
N SER A 13 -32.34 -11.57 18.30
CA SER A 13 -33.10 -11.99 17.12
C SER A 13 -32.33 -11.80 15.83
N MET A 14 -31.62 -10.65 15.66
CA MET A 14 -30.79 -10.39 14.48
C MET A 14 -29.63 -11.38 14.34
N VAL A 15 -28.96 -11.73 15.43
CA VAL A 15 -27.88 -12.73 15.41
C VAL A 15 -28.44 -14.12 15.08
N GLU A 16 -29.60 -14.48 15.60
CA GLU A 16 -30.27 -15.73 15.24
C GLU A 16 -30.64 -15.80 13.75
N LEU A 17 -31.09 -14.68 13.16
CA LEU A 17 -31.36 -14.60 11.72
C LEU A 17 -30.09 -14.80 10.89
N LEU A 18 -28.95 -14.23 11.29
CA LEU A 18 -27.67 -14.49 10.64
C LEU A 18 -27.29 -15.98 10.68
N MET A 19 -27.63 -16.67 11.75
CA MET A 19 -27.37 -18.12 11.94
C MET A 19 -28.32 -19.03 11.19
N THR A 20 -29.39 -18.52 10.55
CA THR A 20 -30.41 -19.36 9.88
C THR A 20 -29.80 -20.23 8.78
N ASN A 21 -28.96 -19.69 7.93
CA ASN A 21 -28.28 -20.43 6.86
C ASN A 21 -26.83 -20.80 7.19
N HIS A 22 -26.18 -20.07 8.10
CA HIS A 22 -24.80 -20.33 8.51
C HIS A 22 -24.67 -21.76 9.10
N PRO A 23 -23.69 -22.59 8.67
CA PRO A 23 -23.49 -23.92 9.23
C PRO A 23 -23.00 -23.83 10.69
N HIS A 24 -23.35 -24.83 11.51
CA HIS A 24 -22.84 -24.93 12.87
C HIS A 24 -21.62 -25.84 12.93
N ASP A 25 -20.64 -25.53 12.11
CA ASP A 25 -19.42 -26.31 11.89
C ASP A 25 -18.17 -25.70 12.56
N CYS A 26 -18.35 -24.85 13.58
CA CYS A 26 -17.25 -24.20 14.30
C CYS A 26 -16.11 -25.13 14.73
N PRO A 27 -16.37 -26.41 15.12
CA PRO A 27 -15.27 -27.33 15.46
C PRO A 27 -14.34 -27.64 14.28
N THR A 28 -14.84 -27.59 13.05
CA THR A 28 -14.07 -27.86 11.82
C THR A 28 -13.76 -26.58 11.02
N CYS A 29 -14.35 -25.46 11.40
CA CYS A 29 -14.11 -24.17 10.78
C CYS A 29 -12.76 -23.58 11.23
N GLU A 30 -11.95 -23.12 10.31
CA GLU A 30 -10.63 -22.52 10.62
C GLU A 30 -10.74 -21.22 11.43
N GLU A 31 -11.84 -20.46 11.27
CA GLU A 31 -12.13 -19.27 12.07
C GLU A 31 -12.70 -19.58 13.46
N GLY A 32 -12.98 -20.84 13.79
CA GLY A 32 -13.53 -21.22 15.10
C GLY A 32 -12.57 -20.85 16.24
N GLY A 33 -13.08 -20.08 17.22
CA GLY A 33 -12.32 -19.58 18.36
C GLY A 33 -11.82 -18.13 18.19
N HIS A 34 -11.96 -17.52 16.99
CA HIS A 34 -11.70 -16.10 16.74
C HIS A 34 -12.67 -15.49 15.70
N CYS A 35 -13.81 -16.14 15.51
CA CYS A 35 -14.86 -15.71 14.59
C CYS A 35 -15.79 -14.68 15.25
N HIS A 36 -15.91 -13.53 14.62
CA HIS A 36 -16.77 -12.46 15.15
C HIS A 36 -18.26 -12.87 15.28
N LEU A 37 -18.79 -13.65 14.31
CA LEU A 37 -20.14 -14.16 14.40
C LEU A 37 -20.31 -15.15 15.57
N GLN A 38 -19.32 -15.99 15.85
CA GLN A 38 -19.32 -16.91 16.99
C GLN A 38 -19.39 -16.14 18.31
N ASP A 39 -18.58 -15.09 18.46
CA ASP A 39 -18.58 -14.23 19.64
C ASP A 39 -19.92 -13.54 19.82
N MET A 40 -20.49 -12.98 18.76
CA MET A 40 -21.82 -12.35 18.79
C MET A 40 -22.92 -13.34 19.18
N THR A 41 -22.84 -14.58 18.72
CA THR A 41 -23.80 -15.64 19.07
C THR A 41 -23.73 -15.97 20.56
N TYR A 42 -22.51 -16.11 21.09
CA TYR A 42 -22.31 -16.35 22.52
C TYR A 42 -22.79 -15.16 23.38
N MET A 43 -22.37 -13.92 23.04
CA MET A 43 -22.76 -12.71 23.77
C MET A 43 -24.27 -12.44 23.73
N SER A 44 -24.98 -12.89 22.70
CA SER A 44 -26.43 -12.79 22.59
C SER A 44 -27.18 -13.82 23.41
N GLY A 45 -26.48 -14.77 24.05
CA GLY A 45 -27.05 -15.80 24.90
C GLY A 45 -27.85 -16.85 24.13
N HIS A 46 -27.43 -17.21 22.92
CA HIS A 46 -28.03 -18.30 22.16
C HIS A 46 -27.53 -19.65 22.67
N SER A 47 -28.45 -20.52 23.09
CA SER A 47 -28.16 -21.89 23.50
C SER A 47 -28.78 -22.95 22.57
N ARG A 48 -29.78 -22.57 21.78
CA ARG A 48 -30.49 -23.43 20.85
C ARG A 48 -31.09 -22.64 19.70
N ARG A 49 -31.24 -23.29 18.53
CA ARG A 49 -31.94 -22.72 17.38
C ARG A 49 -33.44 -22.98 17.49
N ARG A 50 -34.28 -22.05 17.08
CA ARG A 50 -35.74 -22.15 17.07
C ARG A 50 -36.31 -22.63 15.72
N TYR A 51 -35.52 -22.61 14.63
CA TYR A 51 -35.93 -22.98 13.27
C TYR A 51 -35.54 -24.43 12.92
N ARG A 52 -36.22 -25.03 11.92
CA ARG A 52 -36.12 -26.45 11.52
C ARG A 52 -36.03 -26.67 10.01
N PHE A 53 -35.81 -25.66 9.19
CA PHE A 53 -35.73 -25.81 7.75
C PHE A 53 -34.33 -26.26 7.29
N THR A 54 -34.26 -26.75 6.02
CA THR A 54 -33.00 -27.10 5.38
C THR A 54 -32.22 -25.83 5.03
N LYS A 55 -30.94 -25.76 5.41
CA LYS A 55 -30.07 -24.67 5.06
C LYS A 55 -29.72 -24.70 3.58
N ARG A 56 -29.55 -23.55 2.99
CA ARG A 56 -29.00 -23.45 1.62
C ARG A 56 -27.58 -23.98 1.58
N THR A 57 -27.16 -24.48 0.40
CA THR A 57 -25.81 -24.93 0.12
C THR A 57 -25.29 -24.26 -1.13
N HIS A 58 -24.01 -23.98 -1.15
CA HIS A 58 -23.25 -23.41 -2.27
C HIS A 58 -22.05 -24.30 -2.58
N TYR A 59 -21.59 -24.24 -3.81
CA TYR A 59 -20.30 -24.82 -4.19
C TYR A 59 -19.16 -23.86 -3.80
N ASN A 60 -18.03 -24.44 -3.44
CA ASN A 60 -16.80 -23.70 -3.18
C ASN A 60 -15.99 -23.58 -4.46
N GLN A 61 -15.18 -22.54 -4.54
CA GLN A 61 -14.24 -22.32 -5.65
C GLN A 61 -12.81 -22.59 -5.22
N GLU A 62 -11.98 -22.96 -6.19
CA GLU A 62 -10.53 -22.92 -6.06
C GLU A 62 -10.04 -21.49 -6.33
N LEU A 63 -9.53 -20.81 -5.30
CA LEU A 63 -9.13 -19.41 -5.35
C LEU A 63 -7.61 -19.19 -5.30
N GLY A 64 -6.85 -20.17 -5.77
CA GLY A 64 -5.40 -20.14 -5.80
C GLY A 64 -4.73 -20.72 -4.55
N PRO A 65 -3.41 -20.54 -4.37
CA PRO A 65 -2.64 -21.25 -3.35
C PRO A 65 -2.79 -20.69 -1.94
N PHE A 66 -3.36 -19.48 -1.79
CA PHE A 66 -3.32 -18.76 -0.51
C PHE A 66 -4.65 -18.70 0.21
N ILE A 67 -5.77 -18.74 -0.51
CA ILE A 67 -7.09 -18.48 0.03
C ILE A 67 -7.99 -19.68 -0.19
N ALA A 68 -8.53 -20.23 0.89
CA ALA A 68 -9.58 -21.23 0.86
C ALA A 68 -10.96 -20.55 0.82
N HIS A 69 -11.94 -21.23 0.25
CA HIS A 69 -13.30 -20.72 0.07
C HIS A 69 -14.33 -21.71 0.60
N GLU A 70 -15.15 -21.26 1.56
CA GLU A 70 -16.29 -22.03 2.09
C GLU A 70 -17.54 -21.15 2.10
N MET A 71 -18.19 -21.06 0.92
CA MET A 71 -19.29 -20.12 0.69
C MET A 71 -20.49 -20.34 1.61
N ASN A 72 -20.69 -21.56 2.13
CA ASN A 72 -21.80 -21.87 3.04
C ASN A 72 -21.75 -21.06 4.35
N ARG A 73 -20.58 -20.56 4.74
CA ARG A 73 -20.36 -19.75 5.94
C ARG A 73 -20.69 -18.27 5.76
N CYS A 74 -21.13 -17.88 4.56
CA CYS A 74 -21.39 -16.48 4.24
C CYS A 74 -22.68 -15.97 4.92
N ILE A 75 -22.57 -14.77 5.51
CA ILE A 75 -23.70 -14.03 6.09
C ILE A 75 -24.16 -12.84 5.23
N ALA A 76 -23.69 -12.77 3.99
CA ALA A 76 -24.02 -11.73 3.02
C ALA A 76 -23.78 -10.28 3.52
N CYS A 77 -22.67 -10.04 4.18
CA CYS A 77 -22.34 -8.72 4.74
C CYS A 77 -21.65 -7.77 3.75
N TYR A 78 -21.24 -8.25 2.56
CA TYR A 78 -20.56 -7.49 1.48
C TYR A 78 -19.21 -6.88 1.84
N ARG A 79 -18.63 -7.12 3.01
CA ARG A 79 -17.34 -6.54 3.42
C ARG A 79 -16.19 -6.92 2.48
N CYS A 80 -16.18 -8.19 2.02
CA CYS A 80 -15.16 -8.70 1.11
C CYS A 80 -15.10 -7.92 -0.21
N VAL A 81 -16.25 -7.74 -0.87
CA VAL A 81 -16.32 -7.05 -2.16
C VAL A 81 -16.01 -5.56 -2.02
N ARG A 82 -16.54 -4.91 -0.98
CA ARG A 82 -16.22 -3.50 -0.71
C ARG A 82 -14.73 -3.28 -0.48
N PHE A 83 -14.10 -4.14 0.31
CA PHE A 83 -12.66 -4.07 0.48
C PHE A 83 -11.94 -4.32 -0.84
N TYR A 84 -12.25 -5.45 -1.49
CA TYR A 84 -11.47 -5.93 -2.63
C TYR A 84 -11.58 -5.00 -3.85
N LYS A 85 -12.80 -4.58 -4.20
CA LYS A 85 -13.04 -3.67 -5.34
C LYS A 85 -12.80 -2.21 -4.98
N ASP A 86 -13.50 -1.72 -3.95
CA ASP A 86 -13.56 -0.28 -3.71
C ASP A 86 -12.30 0.25 -3.04
N TYR A 87 -11.53 -0.59 -2.32
CA TYR A 87 -10.32 -0.16 -1.62
C TYR A 87 -9.05 -0.70 -2.27
N ALA A 88 -8.97 -2.01 -2.52
CA ALA A 88 -7.77 -2.67 -3.02
C ALA A 88 -7.63 -2.64 -4.56
N GLY A 89 -8.67 -2.24 -5.30
CA GLY A 89 -8.64 -2.14 -6.76
C GLY A 89 -8.62 -3.48 -7.49
N GLY A 90 -9.07 -4.57 -6.86
CA GLY A 90 -9.21 -5.87 -7.51
C GLY A 90 -10.55 -5.98 -8.23
N GLU A 91 -10.58 -6.53 -9.43
CA GLU A 91 -11.80 -6.62 -10.24
C GLU A 91 -12.41 -8.02 -10.27
N ASP A 92 -11.62 -9.04 -9.96
CA ASP A 92 -11.95 -10.45 -10.14
C ASP A 92 -12.74 -11.11 -8.98
N LEU A 93 -13.19 -10.35 -7.97
CA LEU A 93 -14.15 -10.79 -6.95
C LEU A 93 -15.51 -10.14 -7.22
N GLY A 94 -16.51 -10.95 -7.51
CA GLY A 94 -17.86 -10.49 -7.82
C GLY A 94 -18.92 -10.90 -6.80
N VAL A 95 -20.12 -10.35 -7.00
CA VAL A 95 -21.37 -10.76 -6.33
C VAL A 95 -22.31 -11.27 -7.38
N TYR A 96 -22.73 -12.52 -7.25
CA TYR A 96 -23.57 -13.21 -8.22
C TYR A 96 -24.88 -13.63 -7.56
N GLY A 97 -25.95 -13.72 -8.35
CA GLY A 97 -27.27 -14.09 -7.85
C GLY A 97 -27.99 -12.97 -7.10
N SER A 98 -29.11 -13.31 -6.44
CA SER A 98 -29.95 -12.34 -5.74
C SER A 98 -30.61 -12.94 -4.50
N ASN A 99 -31.13 -12.08 -3.63
CA ASN A 99 -31.81 -12.43 -2.39
C ASN A 99 -31.01 -13.43 -1.54
N ASN A 100 -31.63 -14.53 -1.14
CA ASN A 100 -31.03 -15.59 -0.34
C ASN A 100 -30.00 -16.47 -1.07
N ARG A 101 -29.76 -16.23 -2.37
CA ARG A 101 -28.81 -16.98 -3.21
C ARG A 101 -27.64 -16.17 -3.68
N VAL A 102 -27.29 -15.14 -2.96
CA VAL A 102 -26.11 -14.32 -3.24
C VAL A 102 -24.85 -15.15 -3.04
N TYR A 103 -23.97 -15.08 -4.02
CA TYR A 103 -22.70 -15.79 -4.04
C TYR A 103 -21.55 -14.78 -4.18
N PHE A 104 -20.51 -14.92 -3.36
CA PHE A 104 -19.32 -14.09 -3.38
C PHE A 104 -18.13 -14.93 -3.84
N GLY A 105 -17.57 -14.61 -4.98
CA GLY A 105 -16.48 -15.38 -5.58
C GLY A 105 -16.02 -14.75 -6.89
N ARG A 106 -15.20 -15.49 -7.64
CA ARG A 106 -14.82 -15.17 -9.00
C ARG A 106 -15.86 -15.68 -10.00
N ASP A 107 -15.77 -15.26 -11.26
CA ASP A 107 -16.56 -15.83 -12.37
C ASP A 107 -16.14 -17.27 -12.66
N LYS A 108 -14.86 -17.59 -12.45
CA LYS A 108 -14.22 -18.90 -12.63
C LYS A 108 -13.25 -19.17 -11.50
N ASP A 109 -12.91 -20.45 -11.33
CA ASP A 109 -11.79 -20.86 -10.48
C ASP A 109 -10.50 -20.20 -10.94
N GLY A 110 -9.64 -19.85 -10.00
CA GLY A 110 -8.35 -19.22 -10.25
C GLY A 110 -7.89 -18.33 -9.13
N GLN A 111 -6.62 -17.96 -9.16
CA GLN A 111 -5.99 -17.10 -8.17
C GLN A 111 -6.53 -15.67 -8.26
N PHE A 112 -6.72 -15.03 -7.13
CA PHE A 112 -7.01 -13.61 -7.06
C PHE A 112 -5.83 -12.76 -7.57
N GLU A 113 -6.14 -11.67 -8.27
CA GLU A 113 -5.15 -10.82 -8.94
C GLU A 113 -4.57 -9.73 -8.04
N SER A 114 -5.36 -9.22 -7.09
CA SER A 114 -4.90 -8.15 -6.19
C SER A 114 -3.80 -8.63 -5.25
N GLU A 115 -2.75 -7.83 -5.10
CA GLU A 115 -1.65 -8.04 -4.14
C GLU A 115 -2.10 -7.96 -2.67
N PHE A 116 -3.35 -7.60 -2.44
CA PHE A 116 -3.98 -7.51 -1.13
C PHE A 116 -5.08 -8.55 -0.92
N SER A 117 -5.16 -9.57 -1.77
CA SER A 117 -6.20 -10.58 -1.72
C SER A 117 -6.26 -11.32 -0.37
N GLY A 118 -5.12 -11.54 0.26
CA GLY A 118 -5.01 -12.19 1.56
C GLY A 118 -5.75 -11.48 2.71
N ASN A 119 -6.05 -10.19 2.57
CA ASN A 119 -6.85 -9.49 3.57
C ASN A 119 -8.32 -9.94 3.60
N LEU A 120 -8.79 -10.65 2.57
CA LEU A 120 -10.11 -11.28 2.61
C LEU A 120 -10.26 -12.21 3.81
N THR A 121 -9.17 -12.85 4.26
CA THR A 121 -9.18 -13.72 5.45
C THR A 121 -9.39 -12.98 6.76
N GLU A 122 -9.05 -11.68 6.84
CA GLU A 122 -9.27 -10.85 8.03
C GLU A 122 -10.49 -9.93 7.90
N VAL A 123 -10.84 -9.52 6.68
CA VAL A 123 -12.01 -8.68 6.41
C VAL A 123 -13.31 -9.47 6.54
N CYS A 124 -13.29 -10.75 6.18
CA CYS A 124 -14.46 -11.62 6.32
C CYS A 124 -14.75 -11.88 7.82
N PRO A 125 -15.97 -11.60 8.31
CA PRO A 125 -16.32 -11.82 9.72
C PRO A 125 -16.61 -13.28 10.06
N THR A 126 -16.47 -14.18 9.08
CA THR A 126 -16.75 -15.62 9.19
C THR A 126 -15.72 -16.39 8.36
N GLY A 127 -15.70 -17.72 8.48
CA GLY A 127 -14.75 -18.58 7.78
C GLY A 127 -15.06 -18.85 6.30
N VAL A 128 -15.53 -17.86 5.54
CA VAL A 128 -15.73 -17.99 4.08
C VAL A 128 -14.40 -17.99 3.37
N PHE A 129 -13.56 -16.99 3.65
CA PHE A 129 -12.20 -16.89 3.13
C PHE A 129 -11.23 -17.15 4.27
N THR A 130 -10.42 -18.20 4.14
CA THR A 130 -9.46 -18.62 5.16
C THR A 130 -8.07 -18.81 4.56
N ASP A 131 -7.04 -18.81 5.41
CA ASP A 131 -5.64 -18.88 5.02
C ASP A 131 -5.21 -20.33 4.77
N LYS A 132 -5.02 -20.72 3.50
CA LYS A 132 -4.56 -22.07 3.12
C LYS A 132 -3.21 -22.41 3.70
N THR A 133 -2.28 -21.46 3.81
CA THR A 133 -0.93 -21.72 4.36
C THR A 133 -0.97 -22.05 5.84
N HIS A 134 -1.96 -21.51 6.56
CA HIS A 134 -2.23 -21.87 7.94
C HIS A 134 -2.97 -23.19 8.05
N SER A 135 -3.92 -23.50 7.16
CA SER A 135 -4.70 -24.75 7.23
C SER A 135 -3.86 -26.01 7.04
N GLU A 136 -2.75 -25.95 6.30
CA GLU A 136 -1.82 -27.06 6.16
C GLU A 136 -1.19 -27.51 7.50
N ARG A 137 -1.07 -26.58 8.45
CA ARG A 137 -0.47 -26.79 9.76
C ARG A 137 -1.36 -26.19 10.86
N TYR A 138 -2.65 -26.44 10.75
CA TYR A 138 -3.68 -25.77 11.50
C TYR A 138 -3.55 -25.94 13.02
N ASN A 139 -3.74 -24.84 13.72
CA ASN A 139 -4.01 -24.78 15.16
C ASN A 139 -4.92 -23.59 15.45
N ARG A 140 -5.58 -23.57 16.59
CA ARG A 140 -6.45 -22.46 16.96
C ARG A 140 -5.64 -21.18 17.22
N LYS A 141 -6.20 -20.03 16.87
CA LYS A 141 -5.55 -18.73 17.05
C LYS A 141 -5.11 -18.49 18.51
N TRP A 142 -5.96 -18.84 19.45
CA TRP A 142 -5.68 -18.71 20.89
C TRP A 142 -4.58 -19.66 21.42
N ASP A 143 -4.19 -20.65 20.65
CA ASP A 143 -3.11 -21.59 20.96
C ASP A 143 -1.75 -21.15 20.38
N MET A 144 -1.71 -20.07 19.61
CA MET A 144 -0.47 -19.50 19.08
C MET A 144 0.12 -18.45 19.99
N GLN A 145 1.44 -18.31 19.95
CA GLN A 145 2.17 -17.19 20.53
C GLN A 145 2.44 -16.14 19.46
N TYR A 146 2.06 -14.89 19.74
CA TYR A 146 2.26 -13.77 18.84
C TYR A 146 3.30 -12.81 19.38
N ALA A 147 4.11 -12.26 18.49
CA ALA A 147 5.06 -11.20 18.82
C ALA A 147 4.93 -10.04 17.82
N PRO A 148 5.09 -8.77 18.25
CA PRO A 148 5.15 -7.65 17.33
C PRO A 148 6.41 -7.74 16.46
N SER A 149 6.26 -7.55 15.15
CA SER A 149 7.38 -7.57 14.22
C SER A 149 7.12 -6.62 13.06
N ILE A 150 8.11 -6.49 12.17
CA ILE A 150 8.05 -5.68 10.95
C ILE A 150 8.30 -6.59 9.76
N CYS A 151 7.47 -6.43 8.73
CA CYS A 151 7.63 -7.12 7.44
C CYS A 151 8.89 -6.60 6.73
N HIS A 152 9.73 -7.49 6.25
CA HIS A 152 10.92 -7.18 5.44
C HIS A 152 10.80 -7.66 3.99
N GLY A 153 9.56 -7.80 3.50
CA GLY A 153 9.31 -8.14 2.09
C GLY A 153 9.61 -6.99 1.11
N CYS A 154 9.58 -5.74 1.60
CA CYS A 154 9.94 -4.52 0.87
C CYS A 154 10.28 -3.39 1.86
N SER A 155 10.64 -2.21 1.35
CA SER A 155 11.02 -1.04 2.16
C SER A 155 9.86 -0.36 2.91
N ALA A 156 8.60 -0.75 2.68
CA ALA A 156 7.45 -0.17 3.36
C ALA A 156 7.42 -0.44 4.88
N GLY A 157 8.03 -1.55 5.34
CA GLY A 157 8.16 -1.84 6.76
C GLY A 157 6.83 -2.05 7.50
N CYS A 158 5.84 -2.67 6.84
CA CYS A 158 4.52 -2.91 7.42
C CYS A 158 4.61 -3.66 8.76
N ASN A 159 3.78 -3.25 9.73
CA ASN A 159 3.71 -3.89 11.03
C ASN A 159 2.95 -5.20 10.93
N ILE A 160 3.50 -6.27 11.51
CA ILE A 160 2.95 -7.61 11.46
C ILE A 160 2.94 -8.26 12.85
N SER A 161 2.08 -9.26 13.00
CA SER A 161 2.02 -10.17 14.15
C SER A 161 2.22 -11.59 13.65
N PRO A 162 3.46 -12.10 13.60
CA PRO A 162 3.71 -13.51 13.33
C PRO A 162 3.27 -14.36 14.52
N GLY A 163 2.54 -15.42 14.20
CA GLY A 163 2.05 -16.42 15.17
C GLY A 163 2.84 -17.71 15.06
N GLU A 164 3.44 -18.10 16.17
CA GLU A 164 4.28 -19.30 16.31
C GLU A 164 3.56 -20.37 17.13
N ARG A 165 3.76 -21.64 16.77
CA ARG A 165 3.41 -22.79 17.59
C ARG A 165 4.33 -23.98 17.27
N TYR A 166 4.82 -24.64 18.30
CA TYR A 166 5.70 -25.81 18.21
C TYR A 166 7.02 -25.55 17.44
N GLY A 167 7.58 -24.35 17.55
CA GLY A 167 8.83 -24.00 16.86
C GLY A 167 8.65 -23.63 15.39
N GLU A 168 7.41 -23.50 14.91
CA GLU A 168 7.09 -23.13 13.52
C GLU A 168 6.25 -21.87 13.44
N LEU A 169 6.56 -21.03 12.48
CA LEU A 169 5.71 -19.90 12.12
C LEU A 169 4.48 -20.44 11.37
N ARG A 170 3.31 -20.24 11.96
CA ARG A 170 2.04 -20.81 11.46
C ARG A 170 1.24 -19.84 10.63
N ARG A 171 1.33 -18.54 10.94
CA ARG A 171 0.51 -17.49 10.33
C ARG A 171 1.18 -16.13 10.52
N ILE A 172 0.94 -15.21 9.59
CA ILE A 172 1.24 -13.79 9.78
C ILE A 172 -0.05 -13.01 9.68
N GLU A 173 -0.36 -12.22 10.70
CA GLU A 173 -1.50 -11.30 10.72
C GLU A 173 -1.05 -9.86 10.61
N ASN A 174 -1.95 -9.01 10.12
CA ASN A 174 -1.74 -7.59 10.14
C ASN A 174 -1.71 -7.08 11.59
N ARG A 175 -0.75 -6.20 11.89
CA ARG A 175 -0.74 -5.42 13.12
C ARG A 175 -0.97 -3.97 12.77
N TYR A 176 -2.02 -3.39 13.32
CA TYR A 176 -2.43 -2.03 13.01
C TYR A 176 -1.32 -1.01 13.31
N ASN A 177 -1.02 -0.19 12.31
CA ASN A 177 -0.24 1.04 12.44
C ASN A 177 -0.85 2.11 11.53
N GLY A 178 -1.40 3.17 12.14
CA GLY A 178 -2.12 4.22 11.43
C GLY A 178 -1.30 4.96 10.38
N GLU A 179 0.00 5.06 10.56
CA GLU A 179 0.90 5.81 9.69
C GLU A 179 1.50 4.97 8.54
N VAL A 180 1.54 3.63 8.70
CA VAL A 180 2.20 2.75 7.73
C VAL A 180 1.19 1.88 6.98
N ASN A 181 0.67 0.83 7.59
CA ASN A 181 -0.13 -0.18 6.90
C ASN A 181 -1.60 -0.20 7.32
N ARG A 182 -2.01 0.58 8.32
CA ARG A 182 -3.39 0.57 8.84
C ARG A 182 -3.84 -0.88 9.14
N TYR A 183 -4.94 -1.32 8.53
CA TYR A 183 -5.50 -2.66 8.72
C TYR A 183 -5.07 -3.67 7.66
N PHE A 184 -4.16 -3.33 6.75
CA PHE A 184 -3.91 -4.12 5.55
C PHE A 184 -2.46 -4.55 5.40
N LEU A 185 -2.27 -5.78 4.92
CA LEU A 185 -0.98 -6.39 4.65
C LEU A 185 -1.01 -7.00 3.24
N CYS A 186 0.00 -6.76 2.42
CA CYS A 186 0.05 -7.39 1.11
C CYS A 186 0.31 -8.90 1.21
N ASP A 187 -0.05 -9.63 0.16
CA ASP A 187 0.04 -11.10 0.12
C ASP A 187 1.48 -11.60 0.31
N ARG A 188 2.49 -10.87 -0.21
CA ARG A 188 3.89 -11.16 0.06
C ARG A 188 4.22 -11.11 1.55
N GLY A 189 3.74 -10.08 2.26
CA GLY A 189 3.97 -9.92 3.69
C GLY A 189 3.21 -10.96 4.52
N ARG A 190 2.03 -11.39 4.05
CA ARG A 190 1.17 -12.35 4.74
C ARG A 190 1.62 -13.79 4.54
N PHE A 191 1.91 -14.20 3.30
CA PHE A 191 2.15 -15.59 2.93
C PHE A 191 3.62 -15.92 2.64
N GLY A 192 4.47 -14.90 2.51
CA GLY A 192 5.86 -15.06 2.09
C GLY A 192 6.82 -15.59 3.18
N TYR A 193 6.34 -16.22 4.23
CA TYR A 193 7.15 -16.69 5.36
C TYR A 193 7.64 -18.12 5.25
N GLY A 194 7.30 -18.85 4.19
CA GLY A 194 7.67 -20.27 4.03
C GLY A 194 9.16 -20.56 4.23
N TYR A 195 10.04 -19.59 3.88
CA TYR A 195 11.49 -19.73 4.07
C TYR A 195 11.89 -19.84 5.55
N VAL A 196 11.05 -19.38 6.49
CA VAL A 196 11.33 -19.45 7.95
C VAL A 196 11.28 -20.89 8.43
N ASN A 197 10.34 -21.67 7.90
CA ASN A 197 10.07 -23.05 8.34
C ASN A 197 10.82 -24.11 7.49
N ARG A 198 11.76 -23.71 6.64
CA ARG A 198 12.50 -24.67 5.81
C ARG A 198 13.36 -25.60 6.67
N ASP A 199 13.31 -26.89 6.37
CA ASP A 199 14.09 -27.93 7.09
C ASP A 199 15.60 -27.83 6.83
N ASP A 200 16.01 -27.24 5.69
CA ASP A 200 17.41 -27.06 5.32
C ASP A 200 18.06 -25.80 5.94
N ARG A 201 17.33 -25.03 6.75
CA ARG A 201 17.92 -23.90 7.49
C ARG A 201 18.87 -24.40 8.57
N PRO A 202 20.10 -23.84 8.65
CA PRO A 202 21.00 -24.17 9.74
C PRO A 202 20.42 -23.65 11.07
N THR A 203 20.14 -24.58 11.97
CA THR A 203 19.64 -24.30 13.34
C THR A 203 20.71 -24.32 14.41
N GLN A 204 21.91 -24.78 14.04
CA GLN A 204 23.08 -24.89 14.91
C GLN A 204 24.34 -24.47 14.16
N ALA A 205 25.39 -24.17 14.89
CA ALA A 205 26.70 -23.95 14.29
C ALA A 205 27.17 -25.22 13.55
N LEU A 206 27.80 -25.03 12.41
CA LEU A 206 28.29 -26.11 11.56
C LEU A 206 29.79 -25.93 11.31
N GLU A 207 30.54 -27.02 11.42
CA GLU A 207 31.92 -27.06 11.01
C GLU A 207 32.11 -28.00 9.81
N ARG A 208 32.92 -27.59 8.84
CA ARG A 208 33.25 -28.41 7.68
C ARG A 208 34.41 -29.31 8.00
N ILE A 209 34.15 -30.60 8.15
CA ILE A 209 35.14 -31.65 8.40
C ILE A 209 35.05 -32.66 7.26
N ASN A 210 36.16 -32.89 6.54
CA ASN A 210 36.22 -33.83 5.42
C ASN A 210 35.05 -33.63 4.41
N ASP A 211 34.82 -32.39 3.97
CA ASP A 211 33.76 -31.95 3.06
C ASP A 211 32.31 -32.18 3.54
N LYS A 212 32.11 -32.54 4.79
CA LYS A 212 30.79 -32.65 5.42
C LYS A 212 30.58 -31.57 6.46
N HIS A 213 29.35 -31.02 6.51
CA HIS A 213 28.94 -30.11 7.55
C HIS A 213 28.52 -30.91 8.79
N VAL A 214 29.25 -30.76 9.89
CA VAL A 214 28.99 -31.40 11.17
C VAL A 214 28.46 -30.36 12.15
N LYS A 215 27.38 -30.70 12.86
CA LYS A 215 26.82 -29.84 13.92
C LYS A 215 27.75 -29.78 15.09
N ILE A 216 28.08 -28.58 15.57
CA ILE A 216 28.96 -28.33 16.71
C ILE A 216 28.28 -27.44 17.75
N ASN A 217 28.78 -27.47 18.98
CA ASN A 217 28.30 -26.55 20.03
C ASN A 217 28.67 -25.10 19.70
N ILE A 218 27.81 -24.16 20.07
CA ILE A 218 28.01 -22.74 19.78
C ILE A 218 29.24 -22.16 20.47
N ASP A 219 29.51 -22.53 21.72
CA ASP A 219 30.68 -22.04 22.47
C ASP A 219 31.99 -22.51 21.82
N TYR A 220 32.04 -23.79 21.42
CA TYR A 220 33.16 -24.33 20.64
C TYR A 220 33.32 -23.60 19.31
N ALA A 221 32.20 -23.30 18.59
CA ALA A 221 32.26 -22.56 17.33
C ALA A 221 32.80 -21.14 17.51
N LEU A 222 32.44 -20.46 18.60
CA LEU A 222 32.95 -19.12 18.92
C LEU A 222 34.46 -19.17 19.23
N ASP A 223 34.88 -20.09 20.07
CA ASP A 223 36.30 -20.26 20.41
C ASP A 223 37.16 -20.54 19.17
N GLU A 224 36.71 -21.46 18.31
CA GLU A 224 37.43 -21.79 17.09
C GLU A 224 37.43 -20.62 16.09
N THR A 225 36.34 -19.87 16.02
CA THR A 225 36.27 -18.65 15.19
C THR A 225 37.29 -17.62 15.68
N ILE A 226 37.30 -17.34 16.98
CA ILE A 226 38.27 -16.42 17.60
C ILE A 226 39.70 -16.85 17.30
N LYS A 227 40.04 -18.13 17.48
CA LYS A 227 41.39 -18.67 17.17
C LYS A 227 41.75 -18.45 15.68
N ARG A 228 40.79 -18.70 14.76
CA ARG A 228 41.03 -18.59 13.34
C ARG A 228 41.20 -17.13 12.84
N ILE A 229 40.51 -16.16 13.45
CA ILE A 229 40.60 -14.74 13.07
C ILE A 229 41.69 -13.98 13.81
N LYS A 230 42.22 -14.54 14.93
CA LYS A 230 43.29 -13.92 15.73
C LYS A 230 44.50 -13.63 14.83
N ASP A 231 45.04 -12.44 14.95
CA ASP A 231 46.21 -11.96 14.21
C ASP A 231 46.08 -12.01 12.66
N LYS A 232 44.84 -12.07 12.17
CA LYS A 232 44.54 -12.02 10.74
C LYS A 232 43.91 -10.69 10.37
N LYS A 233 44.13 -10.27 9.11
CA LYS A 233 43.32 -9.20 8.51
C LYS A 233 41.95 -9.78 8.18
N VAL A 234 40.91 -9.32 8.86
CA VAL A 234 39.53 -9.77 8.72
C VAL A 234 38.72 -8.72 7.96
N ILE A 235 37.96 -9.12 6.98
CA ILE A 235 36.93 -8.30 6.32
C ILE A 235 35.56 -8.79 6.78
N GLY A 236 34.64 -7.86 6.98
CA GLY A 236 33.24 -8.13 7.32
C GLY A 236 32.33 -7.84 6.15
N ILE A 237 31.53 -8.80 5.74
CA ILE A 237 30.49 -8.61 4.74
C ILE A 237 29.16 -8.64 5.46
N GLY A 238 28.51 -7.50 5.58
CA GLY A 238 27.18 -7.34 6.13
C GLY A 238 26.09 -7.80 5.19
N SER A 239 24.85 -7.56 5.59
CA SER A 239 23.70 -7.87 4.76
C SER A 239 22.61 -6.81 4.95
N PRO A 240 22.00 -6.31 3.88
CA PRO A 240 20.85 -5.40 3.98
C PRO A 240 19.61 -6.07 4.61
N ARG A 241 19.59 -7.40 4.73
CA ARG A 241 18.54 -8.18 5.40
C ARG A 241 18.81 -8.46 6.87
N ALA A 242 20.04 -8.22 7.33
CA ALA A 242 20.39 -8.36 8.75
C ALA A 242 19.93 -7.11 9.53
N SER A 243 19.77 -7.26 10.85
CA SER A 243 19.44 -6.12 11.70
C SER A 243 20.55 -5.06 11.68
N LEU A 244 20.20 -3.83 12.02
CA LEU A 244 21.15 -2.73 12.13
C LEU A 244 22.23 -3.06 13.18
N GLU A 245 21.80 -3.65 14.32
CA GLU A 245 22.68 -4.05 15.40
C GLU A 245 23.70 -5.11 14.96
N THR A 246 23.27 -6.11 14.18
CA THR A 246 24.17 -7.15 13.64
C THR A 246 25.21 -6.55 12.69
N ASN A 247 24.79 -5.69 11.78
CA ASN A 247 25.71 -5.01 10.86
C ASN A 247 26.67 -4.08 11.63
N PHE A 248 26.18 -3.36 12.63
CA PHE A 248 26.99 -2.47 13.47
C PHE A 248 28.02 -3.26 14.30
N ALA A 249 27.61 -4.37 14.92
CA ALA A 249 28.52 -5.23 15.65
C ALA A 249 29.63 -5.80 14.75
N LEU A 250 29.28 -6.25 13.54
CA LEU A 250 30.25 -6.75 12.57
C LEU A 250 31.22 -5.63 12.13
N LYS A 251 30.71 -4.44 11.88
CA LYS A 251 31.52 -3.27 11.51
C LYS A 251 32.51 -2.91 12.63
N ASN A 252 32.09 -2.93 13.88
CA ASN A 252 32.97 -2.68 15.03
C ASN A 252 34.03 -3.76 15.20
N LEU A 253 33.67 -5.03 14.94
CA LEU A 253 34.62 -6.15 15.03
C LEU A 253 35.77 -6.03 14.02
N VAL A 254 35.46 -5.67 12.77
CA VAL A 254 36.46 -5.66 11.67
C VAL A 254 37.08 -4.30 11.39
N GLY A 255 36.49 -3.24 11.90
CA GLY A 255 36.84 -1.85 11.62
C GLY A 255 36.16 -1.29 10.36
N PHE A 256 36.06 0.03 10.30
CA PHE A 256 35.35 0.76 9.23
C PHE A 256 35.85 0.39 7.84
N ASP A 257 37.18 0.41 7.64
CA ASP A 257 37.80 0.21 6.32
C ASP A 257 37.73 -1.23 5.82
N ASN A 258 37.40 -2.18 6.71
CA ASN A 258 37.28 -3.60 6.38
C ASN A 258 35.83 -4.09 6.33
N PHE A 259 34.85 -3.18 6.41
CA PHE A 259 33.43 -3.51 6.38
C PHE A 259 32.79 -3.20 5.04
N SER A 260 32.03 -4.14 4.52
CA SER A 260 31.14 -3.96 3.36
C SER A 260 29.69 -4.16 3.75
N THR A 261 28.77 -3.39 3.19
CA THR A 261 27.32 -3.54 3.37
C THR A 261 26.74 -4.80 2.74
N GLY A 262 27.54 -5.51 1.92
CA GLY A 262 27.07 -6.68 1.15
C GLY A 262 26.38 -6.31 -0.17
N LEU A 263 26.30 -5.02 -0.51
CA LEU A 263 25.83 -4.54 -1.81
C LEU A 263 27.02 -4.45 -2.79
N ASN A 264 26.78 -4.73 -4.07
CA ASN A 264 27.76 -4.43 -5.10
C ASN A 264 27.87 -2.91 -5.33
N HIS A 265 28.88 -2.49 -6.07
CA HIS A 265 29.17 -1.06 -6.29
C HIS A 265 27.97 -0.31 -6.92
N GLN A 266 27.33 -0.89 -7.92
CA GLN A 266 26.16 -0.28 -8.59
C GLN A 266 24.97 -0.15 -7.63
N GLN A 267 24.63 -1.19 -6.90
CA GLN A 267 23.56 -1.15 -5.90
C GLN A 267 23.85 -0.13 -4.80
N GLN A 268 25.11 -0.06 -4.34
CA GLN A 268 25.50 0.93 -3.34
C GLN A 268 25.36 2.36 -3.87
N ALA A 269 25.72 2.60 -5.13
CA ALA A 269 25.55 3.90 -5.77
C ALA A 269 24.08 4.32 -5.87
N LEU A 270 23.18 3.39 -6.24
CA LEU A 270 21.73 3.64 -6.27
C LEU A 270 21.18 3.98 -4.89
N VAL A 271 21.52 3.18 -3.87
CA VAL A 271 21.07 3.43 -2.49
C VAL A 271 21.59 4.78 -1.98
N ASN A 272 22.87 5.10 -2.21
CA ASN A 272 23.43 6.37 -1.83
C ASN A 272 22.72 7.53 -2.53
N LYS A 273 22.39 7.40 -3.82
CA LYS A 273 21.65 8.42 -4.57
C LYS A 273 20.23 8.61 -4.03
N CYS A 274 19.53 7.53 -3.69
CA CYS A 274 18.23 7.62 -3.03
C CYS A 274 18.33 8.38 -1.68
N ILE A 275 19.31 8.03 -0.85
CA ILE A 275 19.53 8.70 0.45
C ILE A 275 19.85 10.19 0.25
N GLU A 276 20.71 10.52 -0.70
CA GLU A 276 21.06 11.90 -1.05
C GLU A 276 19.80 12.70 -1.39
N VAL A 277 18.98 12.20 -2.32
CA VAL A 277 17.73 12.86 -2.75
C VAL A 277 16.76 13.03 -1.58
N LEU A 278 16.49 11.95 -0.82
CA LEU A 278 15.57 11.97 0.31
C LEU A 278 16.06 12.86 1.48
N SER A 279 17.36 13.15 1.54
CA SER A 279 17.98 14.04 2.54
C SER A 279 18.14 15.47 2.05
N THR A 280 17.76 15.78 0.80
CA THR A 280 17.90 17.12 0.23
C THR A 280 16.91 18.07 0.90
N GLU A 281 17.40 19.21 1.37
CA GLU A 281 16.58 20.27 1.97
C GLU A 281 15.55 20.79 0.95
N GLY A 282 14.31 20.96 1.41
CA GLY A 282 13.20 21.41 0.57
C GLY A 282 12.45 20.29 -0.16
N ILE A 283 12.89 19.03 -0.09
CA ILE A 283 12.14 17.89 -0.57
C ILE A 283 11.31 17.29 0.59
N TYR A 284 9.99 17.34 0.45
CA TYR A 284 9.07 16.72 1.42
C TYR A 284 8.88 15.24 1.09
N ASN A 285 9.15 14.39 2.07
CA ASN A 285 8.94 12.95 1.98
C ASN A 285 7.66 12.58 2.74
N PRO A 286 6.56 12.25 2.06
CA PRO A 286 5.29 11.93 2.70
C PRO A 286 5.34 10.59 3.43
N SER A 287 4.59 10.48 4.52
CA SER A 287 4.27 9.18 5.12
C SER A 287 3.31 8.38 4.22
N MET A 288 3.15 7.08 4.48
CA MET A 288 2.19 6.24 3.74
C MET A 288 0.75 6.79 3.80
N THR A 289 0.38 7.42 4.90
CA THR A 289 -0.93 8.05 5.07
C THR A 289 -1.02 9.37 4.32
N ASP A 290 0.06 10.15 4.29
CA ASP A 290 0.08 11.42 3.56
C ASP A 290 -0.06 11.20 2.05
N ILE A 291 0.53 10.14 1.50
CA ILE A 291 0.37 9.76 0.08
C ILE A 291 -1.12 9.72 -0.30
N GLU A 292 -1.99 9.20 0.55
CA GLU A 292 -3.42 9.10 0.30
C GLU A 292 -4.12 10.47 0.14
N THR A 293 -3.47 11.55 0.57
CA THR A 293 -4.02 12.92 0.49
C THR A 293 -3.57 13.71 -0.74
N HIS A 294 -2.67 13.13 -1.57
CA HIS A 294 -2.19 13.76 -2.79
C HIS A 294 -3.25 13.69 -3.89
N ASP A 295 -3.23 14.66 -4.80
CA ASP A 295 -4.26 14.82 -5.83
C ASP A 295 -3.73 14.89 -7.27
N ALA A 296 -2.42 14.70 -7.45
CA ALA A 296 -1.78 14.34 -8.71
C ALA A 296 -0.57 13.46 -8.41
N VAL A 297 -0.41 12.36 -9.13
CA VAL A 297 0.67 11.40 -8.88
C VAL A 297 1.39 11.08 -10.18
N PHE A 298 2.71 11.18 -10.16
CA PHE A 298 3.58 10.75 -11.25
C PHE A 298 4.50 9.62 -10.79
N VAL A 299 4.28 8.41 -11.31
CA VAL A 299 5.11 7.23 -11.08
C VAL A 299 6.07 7.07 -12.23
N LEU A 300 7.37 7.18 -11.96
CA LEU A 300 8.44 7.24 -12.95
C LEU A 300 9.41 6.07 -12.79
N GLY A 301 9.30 5.05 -13.65
CA GLY A 301 10.23 3.92 -13.75
C GLY A 301 10.22 3.00 -12.54
N GLU A 302 9.05 2.78 -11.93
CA GLU A 302 8.94 1.89 -10.77
C GLU A 302 7.57 1.21 -10.73
N ASP A 303 7.53 -0.11 -10.85
CA ASP A 303 6.29 -0.87 -10.58
C ASP A 303 6.08 -1.00 -9.06
N ILE A 304 5.42 0.00 -8.49
CA ILE A 304 5.13 0.05 -7.07
C ILE A 304 4.15 -1.03 -6.61
N THR A 305 3.41 -1.68 -7.51
CA THR A 305 2.55 -2.81 -7.14
C THR A 305 3.38 -4.03 -6.72
N GLN A 306 4.57 -4.17 -7.29
CA GLN A 306 5.51 -5.25 -7.00
C GLN A 306 6.58 -4.85 -5.98
N THR A 307 7.14 -3.65 -6.07
CA THR A 307 8.25 -3.21 -5.23
C THR A 307 7.79 -2.65 -3.89
N SER A 308 6.62 -2.03 -3.84
CA SER A 308 6.04 -1.51 -2.60
C SER A 308 4.50 -1.45 -2.67
N SER A 309 3.85 -2.62 -2.61
CA SER A 309 2.39 -2.73 -2.76
C SER A 309 1.61 -1.77 -1.84
N ARG A 310 2.14 -1.45 -0.64
CA ARG A 310 1.48 -0.50 0.26
C ARG A 310 1.49 0.94 -0.31
N VAL A 311 2.56 1.35 -1.00
CA VAL A 311 2.59 2.64 -1.73
C VAL A 311 1.56 2.62 -2.85
N ALA A 312 1.50 1.54 -3.63
CA ALA A 312 0.49 1.38 -4.69
C ALA A 312 -0.94 1.51 -4.14
N LEU A 313 -1.23 0.89 -2.99
CA LEU A 313 -2.52 1.01 -2.33
C LEU A 313 -2.82 2.45 -1.90
N SER A 314 -1.83 3.20 -1.43
CA SER A 314 -1.98 4.62 -1.09
C SER A 314 -2.25 5.48 -2.33
N VAL A 315 -1.57 5.21 -3.44
CA VAL A 315 -1.81 5.89 -4.74
C VAL A 315 -3.23 5.62 -5.24
N ARG A 316 -3.75 4.39 -5.08
CA ARG A 316 -5.15 4.08 -5.40
C ARG A 316 -6.15 4.90 -4.57
N GLN A 317 -5.82 5.22 -3.33
CA GLN A 317 -6.67 6.11 -2.53
C GLN A 317 -6.50 7.57 -2.98
N ALA A 318 -5.26 8.01 -3.29
CA ALA A 318 -4.98 9.35 -3.82
C ALA A 318 -5.77 9.64 -5.10
N ALA A 319 -5.88 8.67 -6.01
CA ALA A 319 -6.65 8.81 -7.24
C ALA A 319 -8.13 9.16 -7.01
N LYS A 320 -8.71 8.85 -5.84
CA LYS A 320 -10.12 9.14 -5.52
C LYS A 320 -10.36 10.56 -5.01
N ASN A 321 -9.32 11.36 -4.80
CA ASN A 321 -9.45 12.67 -4.17
C ASN A 321 -10.26 13.65 -5.00
N GLU A 322 -10.25 13.56 -6.34
CA GLU A 322 -11.13 14.39 -7.19
C GLU A 322 -12.60 14.11 -6.88
N GLY A 323 -13.01 12.85 -6.83
CA GLY A 323 -14.37 12.47 -6.45
C GLY A 323 -14.75 12.90 -5.03
N LEU A 324 -13.80 12.88 -4.11
CA LEU A 324 -14.00 13.38 -2.74
C LEU A 324 -14.16 14.91 -2.70
N LYS A 325 -13.40 15.66 -3.52
CA LYS A 325 -13.57 17.13 -3.69
C LYS A 325 -14.95 17.45 -4.24
N MET A 326 -15.41 16.74 -5.28
CA MET A 326 -16.76 16.91 -5.86
C MET A 326 -17.85 16.63 -4.81
N ALA A 327 -17.70 15.56 -4.02
CA ALA A 327 -18.65 15.21 -2.96
C ALA A 327 -18.68 16.25 -1.84
N ALA A 328 -17.51 16.77 -1.46
CA ALA A 328 -17.39 17.83 -0.46
C ALA A 328 -18.09 19.14 -0.90
N ALA A 329 -17.98 19.51 -2.17
CA ALA A 329 -18.69 20.65 -2.75
C ALA A 329 -20.22 20.52 -2.63
N LEU A 330 -20.75 19.30 -2.63
CA LEU A 330 -22.16 18.96 -2.40
C LEU A 330 -22.47 18.62 -0.94
N GLN A 331 -21.59 18.96 0.00
CA GLN A 331 -21.70 18.69 1.45
C GLN A 331 -21.94 17.22 1.79
N THR A 332 -21.52 16.30 0.92
CA THR A 332 -21.61 14.85 1.13
C THR A 332 -20.44 14.39 1.98
N GLN A 333 -20.73 13.62 3.02
CA GLN A 333 -19.70 13.14 3.95
C GLN A 333 -18.81 12.07 3.31
N PRO A 334 -17.47 12.12 3.47
CA PRO A 334 -16.53 11.23 2.78
C PRO A 334 -16.68 9.74 3.13
N TRP A 335 -17.26 9.42 4.30
CA TRP A 335 -17.50 8.02 4.69
C TRP A 335 -18.77 7.41 4.07
N LEU A 336 -19.59 8.19 3.37
CA LEU A 336 -20.74 7.73 2.64
C LEU A 336 -20.29 7.24 1.25
N ALA A 337 -19.66 6.06 1.21
CA ALA A 337 -18.97 5.56 0.01
C ALA A 337 -19.85 5.52 -1.24
N GLU A 338 -21.12 5.05 -1.13
CA GLU A 338 -22.00 4.96 -2.28
C GLU A 338 -22.47 6.33 -2.82
N PRO A 339 -22.89 7.32 -2.00
CA PRO A 339 -23.13 8.68 -2.47
C PRO A 339 -21.91 9.32 -3.11
N VAL A 340 -20.72 9.18 -2.52
CA VAL A 340 -19.46 9.70 -3.08
C VAL A 340 -19.21 9.10 -4.46
N LYS A 341 -19.33 7.78 -4.62
CA LYS A 341 -19.13 7.08 -5.90
C LYS A 341 -20.13 7.54 -6.96
N ARG A 342 -21.38 7.78 -6.61
CA ARG A 342 -22.40 8.32 -7.54
C ARG A 342 -22.11 9.73 -7.99
N ILE A 343 -21.54 10.56 -7.12
CA ILE A 343 -21.14 11.94 -7.46
C ILE A 343 -19.90 11.93 -8.33
N ALA A 344 -18.89 11.16 -7.93
CA ALA A 344 -17.60 11.06 -8.61
C ALA A 344 -17.74 10.43 -10.01
N GLN A 345 -18.63 9.40 -10.15
CA GLN A 345 -18.67 8.57 -11.34
C GLN A 345 -17.26 8.05 -11.69
N ASP A 346 -16.70 8.48 -12.83
CA ASP A 346 -15.37 8.10 -13.29
C ASP A 346 -14.30 9.17 -13.05
N ALA A 347 -14.63 10.24 -12.29
CA ALA A 347 -13.68 11.30 -11.98
C ALA A 347 -12.59 10.80 -11.04
N LEU A 348 -11.34 10.83 -11.50
CA LEU A 348 -10.15 10.48 -10.75
C LEU A 348 -9.15 11.64 -10.79
N SER A 349 -8.42 11.82 -9.72
CA SER A 349 -7.21 12.65 -9.71
C SER A 349 -6.18 12.09 -10.70
N PRO A 350 -5.41 12.93 -11.43
CA PRO A 350 -4.49 12.46 -12.45
C PRO A 350 -3.38 11.59 -11.84
N VAL A 351 -3.25 10.38 -12.37
CA VAL A 351 -2.17 9.44 -12.10
C VAL A 351 -1.47 9.12 -13.40
N TYR A 352 -0.18 9.31 -13.46
CA TYR A 352 0.68 8.98 -14.60
C TYR A 352 1.60 7.84 -14.21
N VAL A 353 1.67 6.81 -15.04
CA VAL A 353 2.52 5.63 -14.80
C VAL A 353 3.38 5.39 -16.04
N ILE A 354 4.69 5.54 -15.90
CA ILE A 354 5.64 5.32 -16.98
C ILE A 354 6.66 4.29 -16.51
N ASP A 355 6.64 3.13 -17.14
CA ASP A 355 7.51 2.01 -16.76
C ASP A 355 7.94 1.19 -17.97
N VAL A 356 8.81 0.20 -17.77
CA VAL A 356 9.27 -0.72 -18.81
C VAL A 356 8.28 -1.85 -19.12
N THR A 357 7.27 -2.01 -18.28
CA THR A 357 6.18 -2.98 -18.41
C THR A 357 4.85 -2.39 -17.98
N GLN A 358 3.77 -2.99 -18.42
CA GLN A 358 2.44 -2.67 -17.90
C GLN A 358 2.36 -3.00 -16.41
N THR A 359 1.73 -2.11 -15.64
CA THR A 359 1.53 -2.26 -14.20
C THR A 359 0.06 -2.46 -13.86
N LYS A 360 -0.24 -2.88 -12.64
CA LYS A 360 -1.64 -3.01 -12.17
C LYS A 360 -2.29 -1.67 -11.77
N LEU A 361 -1.67 -0.54 -12.07
CA LEU A 361 -2.23 0.80 -11.83
C LEU A 361 -2.87 1.42 -13.06
N GLU A 362 -2.93 0.71 -14.18
CA GLU A 362 -3.52 1.21 -15.43
C GLU A 362 -5.00 1.57 -15.28
N ASP A 363 -5.73 0.82 -14.45
CA ASP A 363 -7.14 1.04 -14.15
C ASP A 363 -7.46 2.39 -13.50
N ILE A 364 -6.47 3.01 -12.85
CA ILE A 364 -6.60 4.34 -12.23
C ILE A 364 -5.75 5.42 -12.92
N SER A 365 -4.99 5.05 -13.94
CA SER A 365 -4.05 5.95 -14.61
C SER A 365 -4.78 6.82 -15.64
N LYS A 366 -4.52 8.14 -15.64
CA LYS A 366 -4.88 9.06 -16.74
C LYS A 366 -4.11 8.69 -18.00
N VAL A 367 -2.82 8.36 -17.83
CA VAL A 367 -1.95 7.87 -18.91
C VAL A 367 -0.99 6.83 -18.35
N SER A 368 -0.88 5.70 -19.06
CA SER A 368 0.13 4.65 -18.81
C SER A 368 0.95 4.45 -20.07
N VAL A 369 2.28 4.49 -19.95
CA VAL A 369 3.21 4.32 -21.08
C VAL A 369 4.28 3.31 -20.76
N VAL A 370 4.51 2.39 -21.69
CA VAL A 370 5.63 1.44 -21.65
C VAL A 370 6.74 1.97 -22.54
N ALA A 371 7.93 2.20 -21.96
CA ALA A 371 9.07 2.78 -22.67
C ALA A 371 10.41 2.17 -22.22
N THR A 372 11.49 2.48 -22.93
CA THR A 372 12.85 2.08 -22.52
C THR A 372 13.31 2.88 -21.29
N PRO A 373 14.23 2.35 -20.45
CA PRO A 373 14.77 3.11 -19.29
C PRO A 373 15.35 4.47 -19.69
N GLU A 374 15.98 4.55 -20.87
CA GLU A 374 16.55 5.77 -21.41
C GLU A 374 15.47 6.81 -21.75
N ASP A 375 14.37 6.39 -22.38
CA ASP A 375 13.27 7.29 -22.75
C ASP A 375 12.46 7.71 -21.53
N ILE A 376 12.28 6.81 -20.53
CA ILE A 376 11.67 7.13 -19.24
C ILE A 376 12.50 8.23 -18.54
N THR A 377 13.82 8.08 -18.53
CA THR A 377 14.73 9.06 -17.94
C THR A 377 14.67 10.41 -18.66
N LYS A 378 14.68 10.41 -20.01
CA LYS A 378 14.55 11.62 -20.83
C LYS A 378 13.21 12.33 -20.59
N LEU A 379 12.11 11.56 -20.50
CA LEU A 379 10.80 12.12 -20.18
C LEU A 379 10.82 12.80 -18.81
N GLY A 380 11.44 12.17 -17.81
CA GLY A 380 11.55 12.76 -16.47
C GLY A 380 12.26 14.13 -16.50
N PHE A 381 13.38 14.25 -17.20
CA PHE A 381 14.06 15.54 -17.36
C PHE A 381 13.22 16.56 -18.14
N LYS A 382 12.55 16.14 -19.21
CA LYS A 382 11.64 17.02 -19.96
C LYS A 382 10.50 17.56 -19.08
N VAL A 383 9.90 16.72 -18.23
CA VAL A 383 8.86 17.16 -17.28
C VAL A 383 9.43 18.21 -16.30
N ALA A 384 10.64 18.01 -15.80
CA ALA A 384 11.29 19.00 -14.94
C ALA A 384 11.51 20.35 -15.66
N ASP A 385 11.99 20.30 -16.90
CA ASP A 385 12.18 21.50 -17.72
C ASP A 385 10.86 22.22 -18.03
N GLU A 386 9.80 21.49 -18.38
CA GLU A 386 8.48 22.07 -18.60
C GLU A 386 7.93 22.75 -17.33
N ILE A 387 8.05 22.12 -16.16
CA ILE A 387 7.65 22.73 -14.88
C ILE A 387 8.43 24.05 -14.64
N ALA A 388 9.73 24.04 -14.85
CA ALA A 388 10.56 25.23 -14.65
C ALA A 388 10.17 26.37 -15.59
N ASN A 389 9.75 26.08 -16.82
CA ASN A 389 9.41 27.05 -17.86
C ASN A 389 7.95 27.51 -17.86
N PHE A 390 7.06 26.95 -17.02
CA PHE A 390 5.70 27.43 -16.92
C PHE A 390 5.62 28.88 -16.41
N ALA A 391 4.52 29.57 -16.73
CA ALA A 391 4.23 30.90 -16.20
C ALA A 391 4.12 30.88 -14.66
N ASP A 392 4.46 32.00 -14.03
CA ASP A 392 4.31 32.17 -12.57
C ASP A 392 2.89 32.58 -12.15
N ASP A 393 2.03 32.90 -13.11
CA ASP A 393 0.61 33.16 -12.90
C ASP A 393 -0.22 31.96 -13.38
N LEU A 394 -0.95 31.34 -12.46
CA LEU A 394 -1.82 30.19 -12.78
C LEU A 394 -2.88 30.53 -13.86
N ALA A 395 -3.32 31.78 -13.95
CA ALA A 395 -4.28 32.21 -14.97
C ALA A 395 -3.69 32.21 -16.39
N GLU A 396 -2.36 32.29 -16.54
CA GLU A 396 -1.66 32.24 -17.83
C GLU A 396 -1.32 30.81 -18.27
N ILE A 397 -1.42 29.83 -17.35
CA ILE A 397 -1.14 28.42 -17.63
C ILE A 397 -2.33 27.83 -18.41
N ARG A 398 -2.08 27.41 -19.65
CA ARG A 398 -3.08 26.80 -20.53
C ARG A 398 -2.99 25.28 -20.49
N ASP A 399 -4.14 24.61 -20.47
CA ASP A 399 -4.20 23.16 -20.63
C ASP A 399 -3.67 22.76 -22.02
N PRO A 400 -2.60 21.96 -22.12
CA PRO A 400 -2.05 21.51 -23.39
C PRO A 400 -3.04 20.73 -24.27
N GLN A 401 -4.05 20.08 -23.67
CA GLN A 401 -5.10 19.38 -24.43
C GLN A 401 -6.12 20.34 -25.06
N ALA A 402 -6.20 21.58 -24.60
CA ALA A 402 -7.08 22.60 -25.14
C ALA A 402 -6.47 23.35 -26.34
N ALA A 403 -5.18 23.13 -26.65
CA ALA A 403 -4.50 23.72 -27.78
C ALA A 403 -4.79 22.91 -29.05
N ASP A 404 -5.15 23.61 -30.15
CA ASP A 404 -5.42 23.00 -31.46
C ASP A 404 -4.29 22.08 -31.91
N ALA A 405 -4.65 20.87 -32.34
CA ALA A 405 -3.77 19.78 -32.80
C ALA A 405 -3.02 20.06 -34.13
N SER A 406 -2.63 21.29 -34.39
CA SER A 406 -2.07 21.72 -35.69
C SER A 406 -0.53 21.76 -35.75
N THR A 407 0.16 21.43 -34.67
CA THR A 407 1.64 21.28 -34.65
C THR A 407 2.02 19.84 -34.34
N GLU A 408 2.82 19.22 -35.24
CA GLU A 408 3.51 17.96 -34.99
C GLU A 408 4.49 18.12 -33.79
N THR A 409 3.93 18.16 -32.58
CA THR A 409 4.71 18.09 -31.36
C THR A 409 5.15 16.64 -31.20
N ASP A 410 6.43 16.38 -30.96
CA ASP A 410 6.94 15.07 -30.55
C ASP A 410 6.06 14.55 -29.41
N GLY A 411 5.49 13.36 -29.55
CA GLY A 411 4.53 12.81 -28.58
C GLY A 411 5.07 12.77 -27.13
N MET A 412 6.40 12.65 -26.97
CA MET A 412 7.06 12.75 -25.66
C MET A 412 7.01 14.17 -25.09
N GLN A 413 7.10 15.20 -25.94
CA GLN A 413 7.04 16.59 -25.53
C GLN A 413 5.63 16.95 -25.04
N ALA A 414 4.59 16.55 -25.80
CA ALA A 414 3.19 16.78 -25.44
C ALA A 414 2.84 16.08 -24.11
N LEU A 415 3.33 14.86 -23.91
CA LEU A 415 3.15 14.13 -22.66
C LEU A 415 3.84 14.84 -21.49
N ALA A 416 5.07 15.33 -21.66
CA ALA A 416 5.79 16.06 -20.63
C ALA A 416 5.05 17.35 -20.22
N GLN A 417 4.51 18.09 -21.18
CA GLN A 417 3.68 19.29 -20.95
C GLN A 417 2.40 18.96 -20.17
N GLN A 418 1.72 17.87 -20.53
CA GLN A 418 0.51 17.46 -19.84
C GLN A 418 0.78 17.04 -18.40
N ILE A 419 1.84 16.25 -18.16
CA ILE A 419 2.24 15.85 -16.80
C ILE A 419 2.60 17.10 -15.98
N ALA A 420 3.42 17.99 -16.52
CA ALA A 420 3.83 19.22 -15.85
C ALA A 420 2.64 20.10 -15.48
N TYR A 421 1.68 20.26 -16.41
CA TYR A 421 0.44 21.00 -16.18
C TYR A 421 -0.35 20.44 -14.99
N ASP A 422 -0.67 19.13 -15.01
CA ASP A 422 -1.46 18.52 -13.95
C ASP A 422 -0.75 18.57 -12.58
N LEU A 423 0.58 18.40 -12.56
CA LEU A 423 1.37 18.48 -11.30
C LEU A 423 1.41 19.91 -10.73
N ILE A 424 1.45 20.93 -11.57
CA ILE A 424 1.43 22.34 -11.12
C ILE A 424 0.04 22.73 -10.59
N GLN A 425 -1.03 22.32 -11.28
CA GLN A 425 -2.40 22.62 -10.90
C GLN A 425 -2.86 21.90 -9.63
N ALA A 426 -2.23 20.79 -9.29
CA ALA A 426 -2.57 20.01 -8.09
C ALA A 426 -2.27 20.77 -6.79
N ASP A 427 -3.12 20.60 -5.78
CA ASP A 427 -2.85 21.13 -4.43
C ASP A 427 -1.65 20.42 -3.78
N LYS A 428 -1.56 19.10 -3.99
CA LYS A 428 -0.53 18.22 -3.42
C LYS A 428 0.00 17.25 -4.48
N PRO A 429 0.91 17.69 -5.36
CA PRO A 429 1.54 16.78 -6.32
C PRO A 429 2.49 15.81 -5.64
N LEU A 430 2.61 14.60 -6.20
CA LEU A 430 3.51 13.54 -5.73
C LEU A 430 4.31 12.97 -6.89
N VAL A 431 5.61 12.80 -6.71
CA VAL A 431 6.49 12.06 -7.61
C VAL A 431 6.97 10.80 -6.90
N VAL A 432 6.82 9.64 -7.55
CA VAL A 432 7.27 8.35 -7.05
C VAL A 432 8.26 7.76 -8.03
N SER A 433 9.43 7.40 -7.57
CA SER A 433 10.46 6.71 -8.36
C SER A 433 11.27 5.79 -7.45
N GLY A 434 12.16 4.98 -8.04
CA GLY A 434 12.95 4.03 -7.29
C GLY A 434 14.19 3.56 -8.02
N SER A 435 14.72 2.44 -7.55
CA SER A 435 16.00 1.89 -8.04
C SER A 435 15.83 0.67 -8.95
N SER A 436 14.62 0.26 -9.29
CA SER A 436 14.35 -0.99 -10.01
C SER A 436 14.99 -1.03 -11.39
N LEU A 437 15.03 0.10 -12.09
CA LEU A 437 15.65 0.20 -13.41
C LEU A 437 17.17 0.39 -13.37
N SER A 438 17.79 0.31 -12.18
CA SER A 438 19.23 0.41 -11.98
C SER A 438 19.89 1.69 -12.57
N SER A 439 19.13 2.79 -12.65
CA SER A 439 19.56 4.07 -13.22
C SER A 439 19.62 5.17 -12.16
N THR A 440 20.80 5.70 -11.87
CA THR A 440 20.96 6.89 -11.01
C THR A 440 20.44 8.14 -11.69
N ALA A 441 20.47 8.22 -13.02
CA ALA A 441 19.92 9.33 -13.78
C ALA A 441 18.40 9.41 -13.68
N LEU A 442 17.71 8.27 -13.57
CA LEU A 442 16.26 8.23 -13.33
C LEU A 442 15.89 8.82 -11.96
N ILE A 443 16.65 8.45 -10.92
CA ILE A 443 16.47 8.98 -9.57
C ILE A 443 16.73 10.49 -9.57
N GLU A 444 17.75 10.95 -10.31
CA GLU A 444 18.06 12.36 -10.50
C GLU A 444 16.92 13.11 -11.20
N ALA A 445 16.35 12.54 -12.26
CA ALA A 445 15.23 13.15 -12.97
C ALA A 445 14.02 13.35 -12.03
N ALA A 446 13.68 12.35 -11.20
CA ALA A 446 12.62 12.46 -10.20
C ALA A 446 12.92 13.55 -9.15
N ALA A 447 14.17 13.67 -8.74
CA ALA A 447 14.61 14.74 -7.83
C ALA A 447 14.45 16.13 -8.46
N GLN A 448 14.87 16.32 -9.72
CA GLN A 448 14.74 17.57 -10.44
C GLN A 448 13.28 17.98 -10.65
N ILE A 449 12.38 17.04 -10.96
CA ILE A 449 10.94 17.30 -11.02
C ILE A 449 10.45 17.87 -9.68
N THR A 450 10.80 17.22 -8.57
CA THR A 450 10.36 17.62 -7.22
C THR A 450 10.93 19.00 -6.84
N GLN A 451 12.18 19.27 -7.16
CA GLN A 451 12.81 20.57 -6.93
C GLN A 451 12.16 21.67 -7.79
N ALA A 452 11.94 21.41 -9.09
CA ALA A 452 11.28 22.35 -9.99
C ALA A 452 9.85 22.67 -9.50
N LEU A 453 9.07 21.65 -9.08
CA LEU A 453 7.75 21.84 -8.48
C LEU A 453 7.81 22.71 -7.22
N THR A 454 8.75 22.45 -6.33
CA THR A 454 8.89 23.21 -5.07
C THR A 454 9.20 24.68 -5.36
N GLN A 455 10.13 24.95 -6.26
CA GLN A 455 10.50 26.31 -6.66
C GLN A 455 9.37 27.03 -7.39
N LYS A 456 8.74 26.37 -8.36
CA LYS A 456 7.66 26.96 -9.16
C LYS A 456 6.45 27.29 -8.29
N ARG A 457 6.05 26.41 -7.37
CA ARG A 457 4.94 26.67 -6.45
C ARG A 457 5.23 27.80 -5.46
N ALA A 458 6.48 27.97 -5.06
CA ALA A 458 6.89 29.13 -4.25
C ALA A 458 6.78 30.44 -5.05
N SER A 459 7.19 30.44 -6.32
CA SER A 459 7.07 31.56 -7.24
C SER A 459 5.61 31.96 -7.51
N ILE A 460 4.75 30.97 -7.82
CA ILE A 460 3.31 31.19 -8.03
C ILE A 460 2.67 31.80 -6.79
N LYS A 461 2.91 31.27 -5.61
CA LYS A 461 2.38 31.83 -4.35
C LYS A 461 2.81 33.27 -4.10
N ALA A 462 4.09 33.60 -4.41
CA ALA A 462 4.59 34.96 -4.29
C ALA A 462 3.87 35.92 -5.26
N THR A 463 3.62 35.49 -6.48
CA THR A 463 2.87 36.24 -7.51
C THR A 463 1.42 36.49 -7.09
N GLU A 464 0.72 35.42 -6.62
CA GLU A 464 -0.65 35.53 -6.10
C GLU A 464 -0.74 36.50 -4.91
N GLN A 465 0.20 36.44 -3.99
CA GLN A 465 0.25 37.35 -2.83
C GLN A 465 0.44 38.79 -3.27
N GLN A 466 1.32 39.04 -4.23
CA GLN A 466 1.53 40.39 -4.80
C GLN A 466 0.25 40.91 -5.51
N GLN A 467 -0.45 40.03 -6.23
CA GLN A 467 -1.72 40.42 -6.88
C GLN A 467 -2.80 40.76 -5.85
N VAL A 468 -2.93 39.98 -4.77
CA VAL A 468 -3.87 40.25 -3.66
C VAL A 468 -3.52 41.56 -2.97
N GLU A 469 -2.26 41.83 -2.69
CA GLU A 469 -1.81 43.09 -2.09
C GLU A 469 -2.10 44.29 -3.00
N ALA A 470 -1.81 44.15 -4.30
CA ALA A 470 -2.12 45.18 -5.29
C ALA A 470 -3.62 45.43 -5.44
N HIS A 471 -4.44 44.38 -5.41
CA HIS A 471 -5.90 44.50 -5.41
C HIS A 471 -6.40 45.24 -4.16
N ASN A 472 -5.95 44.83 -2.97
CA ASN A 472 -6.34 45.46 -1.71
C ASN A 472 -5.93 46.95 -1.65
N ALA A 473 -4.74 47.30 -2.18
CA ALA A 473 -4.29 48.69 -2.27
C ALA A 473 -5.21 49.51 -3.20
N LYS A 474 -5.64 48.94 -4.35
CA LYS A 474 -6.61 49.59 -5.27
C LYS A 474 -7.96 49.80 -4.61
N VAL A 475 -8.46 48.80 -3.87
CA VAL A 475 -9.72 48.89 -3.12
C VAL A 475 -9.66 49.99 -2.05
N GLN A 476 -8.57 50.06 -1.27
CA GLN A 476 -8.35 51.07 -0.27
C GLN A 476 -8.28 52.49 -0.88
N ALA A 477 -7.56 52.62 -2.00
CA ALA A 477 -7.48 53.90 -2.72
C ALA A 477 -8.82 54.35 -3.27
N ALA A 478 -9.64 53.41 -3.80
CA ALA A 478 -10.99 53.71 -4.27
C ALA A 478 -11.93 54.13 -3.11
N GLN A 479 -11.84 53.46 -1.96
CA GLN A 479 -12.59 53.82 -0.76
C GLN A 479 -12.20 55.20 -0.21
N ALA A 480 -10.89 55.50 -0.17
CA ALA A 480 -10.39 56.80 0.25
C ALA A 480 -10.86 57.94 -0.70
N LYS A 481 -10.91 57.65 -2.02
CA LYS A 481 -11.42 58.61 -2.98
C LYS A 481 -12.95 58.84 -2.83
N ALA A 482 -13.69 57.77 -2.63
CA ALA A 482 -15.15 57.86 -2.39
C ALA A 482 -15.49 58.58 -1.09
N ALA A 483 -14.66 58.48 -0.05
CA ALA A 483 -14.82 59.20 1.20
C ALA A 483 -14.54 60.72 1.06
N ASN A 484 -13.62 61.12 0.14
CA ASN A 484 -13.33 62.53 -0.12
C ASN A 484 -14.32 63.20 -1.09
N ASP A 485 -15.10 62.43 -1.88
CA ASP A 485 -16.09 62.92 -2.86
C ASP A 485 -17.51 62.99 -2.25
N GLN A 486 -17.71 62.87 -0.95
CA GLN A 486 -19.02 63.14 -0.27
C GLN A 486 -19.16 64.67 -0.13
N PRO A 487 -20.18 65.29 -0.70
CA PRO A 487 -20.45 66.72 -0.49
C PRO A 487 -20.92 66.98 0.93
N GLU A 488 -20.40 68.05 1.56
CA GLU A 488 -20.83 68.57 2.85
C GLU A 488 -22.33 68.88 2.94
#